data_c2ea2b281ae48b0d7619e273a9c535d7
#
_entry.id   c2ea2b281ae48b0d7619e273a9c535d7
#
_cell.length_a   1.000
_cell.length_b   1.000
_cell.length_c   1.000
_cell.angle_alpha   90.00
_cell.angle_beta   90.00
_cell.angle_gamma   90.00
#
_symmetry.space_group_name_H-M   'P 1'
#
loop_
_entity.id
_entity.type
_entity.pdbx_description
1 polymer ?
#
loop_
_entity_poly.entity_id
_entity_poly.type
_entity_poly.pdbx_seq_one_letter_code
_entity_poly.pdbx_strand_id
1 'polypeptide(L)'
;MLTIKLFRYGKTLDLMRKIKMVEVIWHGHACFEIRGKDVTIVADPFTGIGLPEPVASADIVLCSHSHRDHNNVAPVKKNGGVVLELFVGSQTVNNLSVKGVASFHDDSMGTIRGKNSIYVFTVDGVTFCHLGDLGHVLSPQQVKEIGKIDVLFVPIGGFFTIGPETAESVYKALDPKIVIPMHYKRAGMSPNFDKLHTLDDFLAGKVNVKKIDASSIMITKETLPGETTIIALSLK
;
A
#
# COMPACT_ATOMS: atom_id res chain seq x y z
N MET A 1 31.92 -9.30 37.89
CA MET A 1 31.56 -8.23 36.94
C MET A 1 31.17 -8.71 35.53
N LEU A 2 31.34 -9.98 35.18
CA LEU A 2 30.99 -10.56 33.85
C LEU A 2 29.52 -10.98 33.75
N THR A 3 28.89 -11.40 34.83
CA THR A 3 27.53 -11.97 34.84
C THR A 3 26.43 -10.94 34.54
N ILE A 4 26.62 -9.67 34.91
CA ILE A 4 25.60 -8.60 34.69
C ILE A 4 25.56 -8.14 33.23
N LYS A 5 26.67 -8.21 32.49
CA LYS A 5 26.71 -7.86 31.06
C LYS A 5 25.96 -8.89 30.18
N LEU A 6 26.10 -10.18 30.49
CA LEU A 6 25.40 -11.26 29.76
C LEU A 6 23.87 -11.20 29.96
N PHE A 7 23.40 -10.81 31.15
CA PHE A 7 21.96 -10.68 31.44
C PHE A 7 21.32 -9.47 30.71
N ARG A 8 22.05 -8.39 30.49
CA ARG A 8 21.58 -7.25 29.67
C ARG A 8 21.52 -7.60 28.18
N TYR A 9 22.52 -8.31 27.63
CA TYR A 9 22.53 -8.75 26.23
C TYR A 9 21.42 -9.75 25.93
N GLY A 10 21.14 -10.70 26.81
CA GLY A 10 20.06 -11.66 26.66
C GLY A 10 18.67 -10.99 26.64
N LYS A 11 18.41 -10.03 27.53
CA LYS A 11 17.15 -9.27 27.54
C LYS A 11 16.98 -8.39 26.30
N THR A 12 18.07 -7.81 25.78
CA THR A 12 18.03 -6.99 24.54
C THR A 12 17.78 -7.86 23.30
N LEU A 13 18.38 -9.04 23.23
CA LEU A 13 18.13 -10.02 22.16
C LEU A 13 16.71 -10.59 22.22
N ASP A 14 16.17 -10.86 23.42
CA ASP A 14 14.80 -11.30 23.60
C ASP A 14 13.79 -10.18 23.29
N LEU A 15 14.12 -8.93 23.57
CA LEU A 15 13.30 -7.78 23.22
C LEU A 15 13.28 -7.57 21.69
N MET A 16 14.44 -7.68 21.04
CA MET A 16 14.54 -7.60 19.57
C MET A 16 13.79 -8.74 18.86
N ARG A 17 13.76 -9.94 19.44
CA ARG A 17 12.97 -11.08 18.91
C ARG A 17 11.45 -10.90 19.06
N LYS A 18 11.00 -9.97 19.90
CA LYS A 18 9.57 -9.67 20.12
C LYS A 18 9.06 -8.51 19.29
N ILE A 19 9.94 -7.71 18.69
CA ILE A 19 9.50 -6.62 17.81
C ILE A 19 9.00 -7.23 16.50
N LYS A 20 7.71 -7.09 16.27
CA LYS A 20 7.06 -7.47 15.03
C LYS A 20 7.34 -6.40 13.99
N MET A 21 8.09 -6.76 12.97
CA MET A 21 8.59 -5.85 11.94
C MET A 21 8.02 -6.24 10.59
N VAL A 22 7.47 -5.28 9.87
CA VAL A 22 6.91 -5.45 8.54
C VAL A 22 7.81 -4.77 7.52
N GLU A 23 8.21 -5.49 6.49
CA GLU A 23 8.87 -4.92 5.32
C GLU A 23 7.80 -4.53 4.29
N VAL A 24 7.82 -3.28 3.86
CA VAL A 24 6.99 -2.76 2.77
C VAL A 24 7.88 -2.53 1.57
N ILE A 25 7.63 -3.22 0.47
CA ILE A 25 8.40 -3.13 -0.78
C ILE A 25 7.49 -2.58 -1.87
N TRP A 26 7.93 -1.53 -2.54
CA TRP A 26 7.26 -0.99 -3.70
C TRP A 26 7.89 -1.54 -4.98
N HIS A 27 7.09 -2.22 -5.78
CA HIS A 27 7.51 -2.76 -7.09
C HIS A 27 7.26 -1.78 -8.24
N GLY A 28 6.66 -0.63 -7.95
CA GLY A 28 6.24 0.36 -8.94
C GLY A 28 4.74 0.43 -9.11
N HIS A 29 4.26 1.47 -9.78
CA HIS A 29 2.84 1.71 -10.02
C HIS A 29 2.03 1.64 -8.72
N ALA A 30 1.01 0.80 -8.65
CA ALA A 30 0.25 0.53 -7.43
C ALA A 30 0.68 -0.77 -6.73
N CYS A 31 1.76 -1.42 -7.17
CA CYS A 31 2.15 -2.72 -6.64
C CYS A 31 3.03 -2.62 -5.39
N PHE A 32 2.50 -3.15 -4.29
CA PHE A 32 3.22 -3.27 -3.03
C PHE A 32 3.26 -4.71 -2.54
N GLU A 33 4.42 -5.12 -2.03
CA GLU A 33 4.60 -6.35 -1.28
C GLU A 33 4.79 -6.01 0.19
N ILE A 34 4.01 -6.65 1.06
CA ILE A 34 4.03 -6.47 2.51
C ILE A 34 4.43 -7.80 3.14
N ARG A 35 5.66 -7.86 3.68
CA ARG A 35 6.21 -9.04 4.35
C ARG A 35 6.14 -8.90 5.84
N GLY A 36 5.27 -9.67 6.47
CA GLY A 36 5.24 -9.87 7.90
C GLY A 36 6.03 -11.11 8.32
N LYS A 37 5.98 -11.42 9.60
CA LYS A 37 6.65 -12.60 10.16
C LYS A 37 6.15 -13.92 9.53
N ASP A 38 4.82 -14.06 9.38
CA ASP A 38 4.18 -15.32 9.03
C ASP A 38 3.32 -15.22 7.74
N VAL A 39 3.30 -14.05 7.08
CA VAL A 39 2.48 -13.80 5.89
C VAL A 39 3.14 -12.79 4.96
N THR A 40 3.04 -13.06 3.66
CA THR A 40 3.39 -12.12 2.59
C THR A 40 2.14 -11.79 1.78
N ILE A 41 1.87 -10.50 1.62
CA ILE A 41 0.76 -9.97 0.82
C ILE A 41 1.35 -9.21 -0.36
N VAL A 42 0.79 -9.38 -1.55
CA VAL A 42 1.05 -8.51 -2.70
C VAL A 42 -0.25 -7.86 -3.14
N ALA A 43 -0.25 -6.54 -3.23
CA ALA A 43 -1.37 -5.76 -3.76
C ALA A 43 -1.05 -5.28 -5.18
N ASP A 44 -2.04 -5.36 -6.06
CA ASP A 44 -2.07 -4.84 -7.43
C ASP A 44 -0.81 -5.17 -8.26
N PRO A 45 -0.47 -6.46 -8.46
CA PRO A 45 0.62 -6.85 -9.34
C PRO A 45 0.29 -6.50 -10.80
N PHE A 46 1.26 -5.97 -11.53
CA PHE A 46 1.03 -5.40 -12.86
C PHE A 46 1.81 -6.11 -13.97
N THR A 47 1.36 -5.91 -15.22
CA THR A 47 2.08 -6.24 -16.46
C THR A 47 1.87 -5.14 -17.50
N GLY A 48 2.80 -5.04 -18.45
CA GLY A 48 2.64 -4.25 -19.68
C GLY A 48 2.61 -2.74 -19.51
N ILE A 49 3.19 -2.20 -18.44
CA ILE A 49 3.25 -0.75 -18.18
C ILE A 49 4.61 -0.11 -18.46
N GLY A 50 5.57 -0.89 -18.99
CA GLY A 50 6.93 -0.43 -19.28
C GLY A 50 7.93 -0.61 -18.14
N LEU A 51 7.47 -0.88 -16.93
CA LEU A 51 8.32 -1.21 -15.78
C LEU A 51 8.57 -2.73 -15.71
N PRO A 52 9.66 -3.18 -15.04
CA PRO A 52 9.86 -4.60 -14.75
C PRO A 52 8.69 -5.16 -13.94
N GLU A 53 8.18 -6.32 -14.38
CA GLU A 53 7.05 -6.97 -13.70
C GLU A 53 7.47 -7.44 -12.29
N PRO A 54 6.57 -7.32 -11.28
CA PRO A 54 6.87 -7.79 -9.94
C PRO A 54 6.99 -9.32 -9.91
N VAL A 55 7.96 -9.82 -9.15
CA VAL A 55 8.12 -11.24 -8.86
C VAL A 55 8.21 -11.41 -7.35
N ALA A 56 7.31 -12.22 -6.78
CA ALA A 56 7.22 -12.43 -5.34
C ALA A 56 6.72 -13.85 -5.03
N SER A 57 6.50 -14.16 -3.76
CA SER A 57 5.91 -15.42 -3.30
C SER A 57 4.84 -15.13 -2.25
N ALA A 58 3.73 -14.57 -2.69
CA ALA A 58 2.66 -14.09 -1.82
C ALA A 58 1.73 -15.22 -1.33
N ASP A 59 1.41 -15.17 -0.05
CA ASP A 59 0.33 -15.96 0.57
C ASP A 59 -1.03 -15.46 0.14
N ILE A 60 -1.14 -14.12 -0.01
CA ILE A 60 -2.37 -13.44 -0.37
C ILE A 60 -2.04 -12.43 -1.47
N VAL A 61 -2.80 -12.45 -2.55
CA VAL A 61 -2.76 -11.43 -3.60
C VAL A 61 -4.07 -10.66 -3.56
N LEU A 62 -3.98 -9.35 -3.47
CA LEU A 62 -5.11 -8.43 -3.47
C LEU A 62 -5.12 -7.70 -4.81
N CYS A 63 -6.19 -7.84 -5.59
CA CYS A 63 -6.38 -7.11 -6.84
C CYS A 63 -7.56 -6.15 -6.66
N SER A 64 -7.29 -4.86 -6.68
CA SER A 64 -8.30 -3.82 -6.49
C SER A 64 -9.36 -3.83 -7.60
N HIS A 65 -8.96 -4.21 -8.81
CA HIS A 65 -9.81 -4.35 -9.98
C HIS A 65 -9.12 -5.21 -11.07
N SER A 66 -9.81 -5.46 -12.18
CA SER A 66 -9.41 -6.45 -13.19
C SER A 66 -8.53 -5.91 -14.33
N HIS A 67 -8.09 -4.65 -14.30
CA HIS A 67 -7.17 -4.15 -15.31
C HIS A 67 -5.80 -4.84 -15.21
N ARG A 68 -5.17 -5.10 -16.36
CA ARG A 68 -3.91 -5.86 -16.44
C ARG A 68 -2.74 -5.24 -15.67
N ASP A 69 -2.79 -3.94 -15.45
CA ASP A 69 -1.81 -3.18 -14.66
C ASP A 69 -2.08 -3.26 -13.15
N HIS A 70 -3.06 -4.10 -12.72
CA HIS A 70 -3.39 -4.39 -11.31
C HIS A 70 -3.69 -5.86 -11.02
N ASN A 71 -3.68 -6.76 -12.04
CA ASN A 71 -4.13 -8.14 -11.91
C ASN A 71 -3.20 -9.17 -12.55
N ASN A 72 -1.90 -8.95 -12.56
CA ASN A 72 -0.90 -9.92 -13.03
C ASN A 72 -0.51 -10.88 -11.89
N VAL A 73 -1.41 -11.76 -11.50
CA VAL A 73 -1.30 -12.61 -10.31
C VAL A 73 -0.22 -13.69 -10.42
N ALA A 74 -0.05 -14.31 -11.61
CA ALA A 74 0.76 -15.52 -11.77
C ALA A 74 2.22 -15.40 -11.29
N PRO A 75 2.97 -14.29 -11.56
CA PRO A 75 4.37 -14.17 -11.15
C PRO A 75 4.56 -13.94 -9.64
N VAL A 76 3.51 -13.55 -8.92
CA VAL A 76 3.61 -13.15 -7.50
C VAL A 76 2.96 -14.12 -6.54
N LYS A 77 2.02 -14.96 -7.00
CA LYS A 77 1.27 -15.89 -6.14
C LYS A 77 2.06 -17.17 -5.90
N LYS A 78 2.31 -17.53 -4.65
CA LYS A 78 2.86 -18.84 -4.32
C LYS A 78 1.84 -19.96 -4.54
N ASN A 79 2.32 -21.22 -4.65
CA ASN A 79 1.43 -22.37 -4.71
C ASN A 79 0.55 -22.45 -3.43
N GLY A 80 -0.76 -22.59 -3.61
CA GLY A 80 -1.74 -22.54 -2.52
C GLY A 80 -2.08 -21.15 -1.98
N GLY A 81 -1.49 -20.08 -2.54
CA GLY A 81 -1.84 -18.68 -2.17
C GLY A 81 -3.27 -18.33 -2.59
N VAL A 82 -3.89 -17.43 -1.83
CA VAL A 82 -5.27 -16.95 -2.04
C VAL A 82 -5.26 -15.66 -2.84
N VAL A 83 -6.21 -15.50 -3.75
CA VAL A 83 -6.43 -14.25 -4.51
C VAL A 83 -7.78 -13.66 -4.11
N LEU A 84 -7.78 -12.38 -3.77
CA LEU A 84 -8.98 -11.58 -3.55
C LEU A 84 -9.00 -10.49 -4.62
N GLU A 85 -9.89 -10.64 -5.60
CA GLU A 85 -10.08 -9.70 -6.69
C GLU A 85 -11.46 -9.04 -6.59
N LEU A 86 -11.50 -7.71 -6.65
CA LEU A 86 -12.74 -6.91 -6.49
C LEU A 86 -13.57 -7.36 -5.27
N PHE A 87 -12.88 -7.85 -4.25
CA PHE A 87 -13.55 -8.38 -3.06
C PHE A 87 -14.10 -7.26 -2.19
N VAL A 88 -15.34 -7.41 -1.75
CA VAL A 88 -16.04 -6.51 -0.82
C VAL A 88 -16.56 -7.33 0.35
N GLY A 89 -16.41 -6.80 1.55
CA GLY A 89 -16.76 -7.48 2.79
C GLY A 89 -15.53 -7.82 3.63
N SER A 90 -15.63 -8.81 4.50
CA SER A 90 -14.54 -9.25 5.37
C SER A 90 -14.28 -10.73 5.22
N GLN A 91 -13.01 -11.12 5.08
CA GLN A 91 -12.59 -12.51 4.99
C GLN A 91 -11.33 -12.71 5.83
N THR A 92 -11.24 -13.86 6.50
CA THR A 92 -10.01 -14.29 7.18
C THR A 92 -9.28 -15.30 6.32
N VAL A 93 -8.03 -15.00 5.98
CA VAL A 93 -7.12 -15.85 5.21
C VAL A 93 -5.83 -16.02 6.02
N ASN A 94 -5.42 -17.25 6.28
CA ASN A 94 -4.19 -17.55 7.06
C ASN A 94 -4.12 -16.77 8.40
N ASN A 95 -5.22 -16.73 9.14
CA ASN A 95 -5.40 -15.98 10.39
C ASN A 95 -5.28 -14.44 10.25
N LEU A 96 -5.23 -13.92 9.04
CA LEU A 96 -5.21 -12.49 8.77
C LEU A 96 -6.58 -12.05 8.27
N SER A 97 -7.16 -11.02 8.89
CA SER A 97 -8.41 -10.40 8.45
C SER A 97 -8.12 -9.41 7.33
N VAL A 98 -8.75 -9.61 6.18
CA VAL A 98 -8.77 -8.68 5.05
C VAL A 98 -10.18 -8.15 4.90
N LYS A 99 -10.31 -6.83 4.82
CA LYS A 99 -11.54 -6.12 4.52
C LYS A 99 -11.43 -5.47 3.15
N GLY A 100 -12.43 -5.69 2.30
CA GLY A 100 -12.64 -4.96 1.05
C GLY A 100 -13.77 -3.95 1.21
N VAL A 101 -13.53 -2.69 0.87
CA VAL A 101 -14.52 -1.61 0.87
C VAL A 101 -14.81 -1.24 -0.59
N ALA A 102 -16.09 -1.21 -0.96
CA ALA A 102 -16.49 -0.88 -2.32
C ALA A 102 -16.17 0.58 -2.68
N SER A 103 -15.60 0.79 -3.84
CA SER A 103 -15.35 2.10 -4.43
C SER A 103 -15.41 2.03 -5.96
N PHE A 104 -15.09 3.14 -6.62
CA PHE A 104 -15.11 3.23 -8.07
C PHE A 104 -13.80 3.79 -8.62
N HIS A 105 -13.46 3.36 -9.82
CA HIS A 105 -12.28 3.80 -10.56
C HIS A 105 -12.52 5.13 -11.32
N ASP A 106 -13.62 5.80 -11.06
CA ASP A 106 -13.99 7.12 -11.61
C ASP A 106 -14.96 7.86 -10.65
N ASP A 107 -15.23 9.11 -10.95
CA ASP A 107 -16.16 9.97 -10.20
C ASP A 107 -17.63 9.83 -10.65
N SER A 108 -17.90 8.94 -11.58
CA SER A 108 -19.20 8.69 -12.20
C SER A 108 -19.79 7.32 -11.79
N MET A 109 -19.52 6.88 -10.56
CA MET A 109 -19.97 5.61 -9.98
C MET A 109 -19.56 4.38 -10.80
N GLY A 110 -18.38 4.39 -11.40
CA GLY A 110 -17.83 3.27 -12.15
C GLY A 110 -18.37 3.13 -13.57
N THR A 111 -19.09 4.10 -14.10
CA THR A 111 -19.65 4.02 -15.45
C THR A 111 -18.59 4.18 -16.55
N ILE A 112 -17.43 4.75 -16.23
CA ILE A 112 -16.36 5.02 -17.19
C ILE A 112 -15.28 3.96 -17.10
N ARG A 113 -14.78 3.63 -15.86
CA ARG A 113 -13.63 2.75 -15.62
C ARG A 113 -13.95 1.54 -14.75
N GLY A 114 -15.16 1.46 -14.21
CA GLY A 114 -15.62 0.32 -13.45
C GLY A 114 -15.46 0.46 -11.94
N LYS A 115 -15.61 -0.68 -11.27
CA LYS A 115 -15.52 -0.80 -9.81
C LYS A 115 -14.06 -0.89 -9.38
N ASN A 116 -13.81 -0.49 -8.13
CA ASN A 116 -12.55 -0.63 -7.43
C ASN A 116 -12.82 -1.12 -6.00
N SER A 117 -11.93 -1.92 -5.44
CA SER A 117 -11.97 -2.35 -4.04
C SER A 117 -10.81 -1.71 -3.28
N ILE A 118 -11.14 -1.04 -2.18
CA ILE A 118 -10.16 -0.57 -1.20
C ILE A 118 -9.90 -1.72 -0.24
N TYR A 119 -8.65 -2.10 -0.02
CA TYR A 119 -8.29 -3.16 0.91
C TYR A 119 -7.72 -2.63 2.21
N VAL A 120 -8.25 -3.14 3.34
CA VAL A 120 -7.73 -2.87 4.68
C VAL A 120 -7.34 -4.19 5.32
N PHE A 121 -6.11 -4.27 5.84
CA PHE A 121 -5.58 -5.48 6.48
C PHE A 121 -4.52 -5.13 7.52
N THR A 122 -4.30 -6.03 8.49
CA THR A 122 -3.34 -5.81 9.58
C THR A 122 -2.27 -6.90 9.56
N VAL A 123 -1.01 -6.51 9.39
CA VAL A 123 0.16 -7.41 9.44
C VAL A 123 1.01 -7.00 10.62
N ASP A 124 1.31 -7.95 11.51
CA ASP A 124 2.18 -7.75 12.68
C ASP A 124 1.84 -6.51 13.54
N GLY A 125 0.55 -6.17 13.63
CA GLY A 125 0.03 -5.05 14.43
C GLY A 125 0.01 -3.70 13.71
N VAL A 126 0.52 -3.62 12.46
CA VAL A 126 0.42 -2.44 11.60
C VAL A 126 -0.76 -2.60 10.65
N THR A 127 -1.66 -1.63 10.61
CA THR A 127 -2.86 -1.64 9.75
C THR A 127 -2.60 -0.85 8.48
N PHE A 128 -2.73 -1.52 7.36
CA PHE A 128 -2.53 -1.00 6.01
C PHE A 128 -3.86 -0.73 5.32
N CYS A 129 -3.91 0.30 4.49
CA CYS A 129 -5.00 0.58 3.57
C CYS A 129 -4.44 0.81 2.17
N HIS A 130 -4.90 0.04 1.20
CA HIS A 130 -4.56 0.18 -0.22
C HIS A 130 -5.79 0.67 -0.97
N LEU A 131 -5.72 1.87 -1.55
CA LEU A 131 -6.87 2.50 -2.19
C LEU A 131 -7.13 1.99 -3.62
N GLY A 132 -6.23 1.16 -4.18
CA GLY A 132 -6.31 0.76 -5.59
C GLY A 132 -6.33 2.00 -6.49
N ASP A 133 -7.13 1.94 -7.54
CA ASP A 133 -7.33 3.04 -8.48
C ASP A 133 -8.57 3.87 -8.11
N LEU A 134 -8.59 4.33 -6.86
CA LEU A 134 -9.66 5.22 -6.39
C LEU A 134 -9.81 6.42 -7.32
N GLY A 135 -11.02 6.61 -7.86
CA GLY A 135 -11.33 7.68 -8.83
C GLY A 135 -12.17 8.82 -8.28
N HIS A 136 -12.50 8.83 -6.98
CA HIS A 136 -13.39 9.82 -6.37
C HIS A 136 -13.02 10.17 -4.93
N VAL A 137 -13.59 11.23 -4.39
CA VAL A 137 -13.50 11.57 -2.95
C VAL A 137 -14.26 10.51 -2.13
N LEU A 138 -13.65 10.06 -1.02
CA LEU A 138 -14.32 9.10 -0.13
C LEU A 138 -15.54 9.72 0.54
N SER A 139 -16.64 9.00 0.55
CA SER A 139 -17.82 9.36 1.33
C SER A 139 -17.54 9.17 2.84
N PRO A 140 -18.27 9.88 3.73
CA PRO A 140 -18.17 9.67 5.18
C PRO A 140 -18.43 8.21 5.59
N GLN A 141 -19.28 7.49 4.85
CA GLN A 141 -19.54 6.07 5.09
C GLN A 141 -18.32 5.21 4.76
N GLN A 142 -17.64 5.46 3.64
CA GLN A 142 -16.40 4.74 3.28
C GLN A 142 -15.27 5.03 4.27
N VAL A 143 -15.11 6.28 4.70
CA VAL A 143 -14.13 6.65 5.74
C VAL A 143 -14.41 5.89 7.04
N LYS A 144 -15.68 5.82 7.48
CA LYS A 144 -16.09 5.06 8.66
C LYS A 144 -15.85 3.55 8.48
N GLU A 145 -16.11 3.02 7.31
CA GLU A 145 -15.94 1.60 7.00
C GLU A 145 -14.45 1.20 6.93
N ILE A 146 -13.60 2.03 6.34
CA ILE A 146 -12.14 1.86 6.36
C ILE A 146 -11.64 1.84 7.81
N GLY A 147 -12.04 2.82 8.61
CA GLY A 147 -11.68 2.92 10.02
C GLY A 147 -10.25 3.42 10.23
N LYS A 148 -9.67 3.13 11.40
CA LYS A 148 -8.30 3.56 11.74
C LYS A 148 -7.27 2.73 11.00
N ILE A 149 -6.33 3.42 10.37
CA ILE A 149 -5.22 2.82 9.61
C ILE A 149 -3.90 3.46 10.03
N ASP A 150 -2.80 2.74 9.86
CA ASP A 150 -1.45 3.23 10.14
C ASP A 150 -0.73 3.67 8.87
N VAL A 151 -0.86 2.88 7.81
CA VAL A 151 -0.17 3.11 6.52
C VAL A 151 -1.21 3.16 5.40
N LEU A 152 -1.16 4.20 4.61
CA LEU A 152 -2.03 4.42 3.45
C LEU A 152 -1.21 4.41 2.16
N PHE A 153 -1.58 3.56 1.22
CA PHE A 153 -1.14 3.62 -0.17
C PHE A 153 -2.18 4.38 -0.97
N VAL A 154 -1.82 5.55 -1.51
CA VAL A 154 -2.76 6.48 -2.16
C VAL A 154 -2.33 6.80 -3.58
N PRO A 155 -3.21 6.60 -4.59
CA PRO A 155 -2.92 7.02 -5.95
C PRO A 155 -2.92 8.54 -6.05
N ILE A 156 -1.97 9.10 -6.80
CA ILE A 156 -1.79 10.54 -6.96
C ILE A 156 -1.70 10.98 -8.42
N GLY A 157 -1.77 10.05 -9.36
CA GLY A 157 -1.49 10.31 -10.77
C GLY A 157 -2.53 11.16 -11.49
N GLY A 158 -3.73 11.29 -10.99
CA GLY A 158 -4.82 11.93 -11.73
C GLY A 158 -5.18 11.11 -12.97
N PHE A 159 -5.67 11.70 -14.02
CA PHE A 159 -6.11 11.16 -15.32
C PHE A 159 -6.90 9.83 -15.25
N PHE A 160 -6.35 8.79 -14.63
CA PHE A 160 -7.03 7.51 -14.37
C PHE A 160 -7.61 7.44 -12.95
N THR A 161 -6.97 8.05 -11.98
CA THR A 161 -7.28 8.00 -10.55
C THR A 161 -7.50 9.40 -9.99
N ILE A 162 -7.67 9.52 -8.68
CA ILE A 162 -7.61 10.83 -8.01
C ILE A 162 -6.24 11.49 -8.24
N GLY A 163 -6.24 12.80 -8.39
CA GLY A 163 -5.02 13.62 -8.51
C GLY A 163 -4.50 14.12 -7.17
N PRO A 164 -3.39 14.90 -7.18
CA PRO A 164 -2.68 15.36 -5.99
C PRO A 164 -3.53 16.03 -4.92
N GLU A 165 -4.42 16.95 -5.31
CA GLU A 165 -5.29 17.70 -4.40
C GLU A 165 -6.35 16.81 -3.74
N THR A 166 -6.98 15.96 -4.55
CA THR A 166 -7.98 15.00 -4.05
C THR A 166 -7.33 13.95 -3.15
N ALA A 167 -6.15 13.46 -3.49
CA ALA A 167 -5.38 12.54 -2.67
C ALA A 167 -5.04 13.16 -1.30
N GLU A 168 -4.73 14.46 -1.26
CA GLU A 168 -4.53 15.20 0.00
C GLU A 168 -5.79 15.22 0.85
N SER A 169 -6.94 15.51 0.26
CA SER A 169 -8.22 15.52 0.96
C SER A 169 -8.56 14.13 1.51
N VAL A 170 -8.28 13.07 0.74
CA VAL A 170 -8.52 11.68 1.13
C VAL A 170 -7.63 11.26 2.31
N TYR A 171 -6.31 11.50 2.24
CA TYR A 171 -5.47 11.09 3.36
C TYR A 171 -5.72 11.92 4.63
N LYS A 172 -6.08 13.20 4.51
CA LYS A 172 -6.51 14.00 5.67
C LYS A 172 -7.78 13.47 6.33
N ALA A 173 -8.73 12.95 5.55
CA ALA A 173 -9.95 12.35 6.07
C ALA A 173 -9.70 11.01 6.77
N LEU A 174 -8.71 10.22 6.32
CA LEU A 174 -8.34 8.93 6.89
C LEU A 174 -7.35 9.02 8.05
N ASP A 175 -6.62 10.12 8.19
CA ASP A 175 -5.63 10.42 9.24
C ASP A 175 -4.62 9.27 9.52
N PRO A 176 -3.92 8.73 8.49
CA PRO A 176 -2.93 7.70 8.67
C PRO A 176 -1.66 8.24 9.33
N LYS A 177 -0.81 7.37 9.87
CA LYS A 177 0.52 7.74 10.36
C LYS A 177 1.54 7.89 9.22
N ILE A 178 1.42 7.05 8.20
CA ILE A 178 2.28 7.06 7.02
C ILE A 178 1.41 7.11 5.76
N VAL A 179 1.77 8.00 4.84
CA VAL A 179 1.20 8.09 3.49
C VAL A 179 2.28 7.69 2.49
N ILE A 180 2.02 6.69 1.67
CA ILE A 180 2.91 6.27 0.58
C ILE A 180 2.19 6.55 -0.75
N PRO A 181 2.65 7.54 -1.54
CA PRO A 181 2.07 7.84 -2.84
C PRO A 181 2.38 6.74 -3.85
N MET A 182 1.44 6.46 -4.71
CA MET A 182 1.52 5.45 -5.76
C MET A 182 0.83 5.92 -7.05
N HIS A 183 0.89 5.10 -8.11
CA HIS A 183 0.19 5.31 -9.38
C HIS A 183 0.43 6.70 -9.98
N TYR A 184 1.69 7.11 -10.07
CA TYR A 184 2.11 8.38 -10.65
C TYR A 184 3.13 8.18 -11.77
N LYS A 185 3.32 9.21 -12.62
CA LYS A 185 4.24 9.18 -13.74
C LYS A 185 5.68 8.92 -13.30
N ARG A 186 6.32 7.96 -13.94
CA ARG A 186 7.74 7.65 -13.76
C ARG A 186 8.44 7.45 -15.10
N ALA A 187 9.75 7.65 -15.10
CA ALA A 187 10.59 7.28 -16.24
C ALA A 187 10.50 5.75 -16.51
N GLY A 188 10.49 5.37 -17.77
CA GLY A 188 10.38 3.98 -18.20
C GLY A 188 8.95 3.45 -18.36
N MET A 189 7.94 4.16 -17.90
CA MET A 189 6.54 3.77 -18.13
C MET A 189 6.14 3.95 -19.61
N SER A 190 5.19 3.13 -20.04
CA SER A 190 4.59 3.21 -21.38
C SER A 190 3.95 4.58 -21.63
N PRO A 191 3.89 5.08 -22.90
CA PRO A 191 3.35 6.41 -23.21
C PRO A 191 1.90 6.65 -22.77
N ASN A 192 1.11 5.59 -22.56
CA ASN A 192 -0.25 5.69 -22.03
C ASN A 192 -0.32 6.39 -20.67
N PHE A 193 0.79 6.38 -19.92
CA PHE A 193 0.91 6.99 -18.60
C PHE A 193 1.49 8.41 -18.61
N ASP A 194 1.72 8.98 -19.80
CA ASP A 194 2.33 10.31 -19.96
C ASP A 194 1.49 11.46 -19.37
N LYS A 195 0.18 11.26 -19.24
CA LYS A 195 -0.75 12.25 -18.71
C LYS A 195 -0.85 12.23 -17.17
N LEU A 196 -0.19 11.28 -16.50
CA LEU A 196 -0.19 11.22 -15.05
C LEU A 196 0.64 12.36 -14.45
N HIS A 197 0.19 12.86 -13.31
CA HIS A 197 1.01 13.71 -12.45
C HIS A 197 2.25 12.97 -11.96
N THR A 198 3.27 13.74 -11.66
CA THR A 198 4.53 13.26 -11.08
C THR A 198 4.47 13.23 -9.55
N LEU A 199 5.45 12.58 -8.93
CA LEU A 199 5.64 12.64 -7.49
C LEU A 199 5.86 14.09 -7.00
N ASP A 200 6.63 14.89 -7.75
CA ASP A 200 6.95 16.26 -7.36
C ASP A 200 5.71 17.17 -7.42
N ASP A 201 4.77 16.93 -8.34
CA ASP A 201 3.48 17.62 -8.37
C ASP A 201 2.70 17.36 -7.06
N PHE A 202 2.70 16.13 -6.57
CA PHE A 202 2.04 15.80 -5.30
C PHE A 202 2.78 16.38 -4.09
N LEU A 203 4.11 16.39 -4.09
CA LEU A 203 4.89 16.82 -2.94
C LEU A 203 4.99 18.35 -2.82
N ALA A 204 4.62 19.09 -3.86
CA ALA A 204 4.68 20.57 -3.86
C ALA A 204 3.93 21.17 -2.66
N GLY A 205 4.62 21.99 -1.87
CA GLY A 205 4.07 22.66 -0.68
C GLY A 205 3.78 21.76 0.53
N LYS A 206 4.09 20.47 0.46
CA LYS A 206 3.86 19.55 1.59
C LYS A 206 5.02 19.56 2.58
N VAL A 207 4.66 19.47 3.85
CA VAL A 207 5.59 19.30 4.98
C VAL A 207 5.60 17.85 5.43
N ASN A 208 6.55 17.48 6.31
CA ASN A 208 6.69 16.10 6.83
C ASN A 208 6.88 15.06 5.72
N VAL A 209 7.72 15.38 4.73
CA VAL A 209 8.06 14.48 3.62
C VAL A 209 9.41 13.83 3.86
N LYS A 210 9.48 12.51 3.70
CA LYS A 210 10.73 11.71 3.69
C LYS A 210 10.87 11.04 2.33
N LYS A 211 11.87 11.42 1.55
CA LYS A 211 12.28 10.72 0.33
C LYS A 211 13.29 9.64 0.72
N ILE A 212 13.01 8.39 0.38
CA ILE A 212 13.84 7.21 0.67
C ILE A 212 14.43 6.71 -0.63
N ASP A 213 15.77 6.69 -0.72
CA ASP A 213 16.49 6.16 -1.89
C ASP A 213 16.58 4.62 -1.84
N ALA A 214 15.44 4.00 -1.67
CA ALA A 214 15.23 2.56 -1.71
C ALA A 214 13.79 2.25 -2.08
N SER A 215 13.56 1.04 -2.61
CA SER A 215 12.20 0.54 -2.91
C SER A 215 11.51 -0.08 -1.70
N SER A 216 12.17 -0.19 -0.55
CA SER A 216 11.58 -0.77 0.66
C SER A 216 11.87 0.02 1.91
N ILE A 217 10.99 -0.16 2.91
CA ILE A 217 11.15 0.34 4.28
C ILE A 217 10.70 -0.73 5.28
N MET A 218 11.30 -0.66 6.47
CA MET A 218 10.89 -1.46 7.62
C MET A 218 10.00 -0.62 8.54
N ILE A 219 8.86 -1.16 8.94
CA ILE A 219 7.88 -0.50 9.80
C ILE A 219 7.57 -1.41 11.00
N THR A 220 7.50 -0.82 12.19
CA THR A 220 6.94 -1.46 13.37
C THR A 220 5.85 -0.57 13.96
N LYS A 221 4.97 -1.13 14.79
CA LYS A 221 3.94 -0.34 15.47
C LYS A 221 4.54 0.76 16.35
N GLU A 222 5.71 0.47 16.95
CA GLU A 222 6.42 1.37 17.87
C GLU A 222 7.15 2.51 17.14
N THR A 223 7.50 2.31 15.86
CA THR A 223 8.23 3.31 15.05
C THR A 223 7.33 4.20 14.19
N LEU A 224 6.01 4.03 14.28
CA LEU A 224 5.07 4.90 13.59
C LEU A 224 5.25 6.37 14.04
N PRO A 225 5.25 7.32 13.12
CA PRO A 225 5.41 8.74 13.47
C PRO A 225 4.23 9.27 14.29
N GLY A 226 4.49 10.26 15.14
CA GLY A 226 3.46 10.93 15.93
C GLY A 226 2.45 11.68 15.05
N GLU A 227 2.92 12.27 13.95
CA GLU A 227 2.13 13.01 12.97
C GLU A 227 2.20 12.32 11.61
N THR A 228 1.18 12.55 10.76
CA THR A 228 1.16 12.03 9.38
C THR A 228 2.43 12.41 8.64
N THR A 229 3.16 11.42 8.15
CA THR A 229 4.40 11.58 7.39
C THR A 229 4.24 10.96 6.00
N ILE A 230 4.56 11.73 4.96
CA ILE A 230 4.60 11.22 3.59
C ILE A 230 5.95 10.56 3.36
N ILE A 231 5.95 9.30 2.96
CA ILE A 231 7.17 8.54 2.61
C ILE A 231 7.15 8.23 1.13
N ALA A 232 8.08 8.81 0.39
CA ALA A 232 8.26 8.57 -1.03
C ALA A 232 9.41 7.58 -1.25
N LEU A 233 9.08 6.39 -1.78
CA LEU A 233 10.04 5.34 -2.12
C LEU A 233 10.59 5.55 -3.54
N SER A 234 11.78 5.03 -3.81
CA SER A 234 12.44 5.06 -5.11
C SER A 234 12.63 3.65 -5.66
N LEU A 235 12.27 3.42 -6.93
CA LEU A 235 12.74 2.25 -7.67
C LEU A 235 14.16 2.52 -8.19
N LYS A 236 15.01 1.56 -8.07
CA LYS A 236 16.34 1.58 -8.70
C LYS A 236 16.27 1.14 -10.13
#